data_2b8b030017bd2e5a6d8bd78131a832d8
#
_entry.id   2b8b030017bd2e5a6d8bd78131a832d8
#
_cell.length_a   1.000
_cell.length_b   1.000
_cell.length_c   1.000
_cell.angle_alpha   90.00
_cell.angle_beta   90.00
_cell.angle_gamma   90.00
#
_symmetry.space_group_name_H-M   'P 1'
#
loop_
_entity.id
_entity.type
_entity.pdbx_description
1 polymer ?
#
loop_
_entity_poly.entity_id
_entity_poly.type
_entity_poly.pdbx_seq_one_letter_code
_entity_poly.pdbx_strand_id
1 'polypeptide(L)'
;MKLCLILLSFLIGHSAQARSYVIFSMAQDLSMGFENETLRKNYYVNMGSGQGVKKDSVLNVYRIISVQNAYDNKKRVNYKVKIGELKVLHASDEAAIATVKNYEKEEAPIFELDQFMIGDHVAINVD
;
A
#
# COMPACT_ATOMS: atom_id res chain seq x y z
N MET A 1 -37.31 19.28 31.58
CA MET A 1 -36.24 20.22 31.27
C MET A 1 -34.83 19.71 31.54
N LYS A 2 -34.69 18.52 31.98
CA LYS A 2 -33.35 17.92 32.18
C LYS A 2 -32.92 16.98 31.04
N LEU A 3 -33.75 16.87 30.01
CA LEU A 3 -33.45 15.96 28.88
C LEU A 3 -32.57 16.57 27.79
N CYS A 4 -32.38 17.88 27.79
CA CYS A 4 -31.58 18.53 26.74
C CYS A 4 -30.07 18.45 26.98
N LEU A 5 -29.66 18.14 28.22
CA LEU A 5 -28.23 18.07 28.57
C LEU A 5 -27.57 16.73 28.25
N ILE A 6 -28.38 15.69 28.03
CA ILE A 6 -27.86 14.33 27.78
C ILE A 6 -27.59 14.11 26.29
N LEU A 7 -28.21 14.92 25.42
CA LEU A 7 -28.02 14.78 23.97
C LEU A 7 -26.71 15.45 23.47
N LEU A 8 -26.09 16.29 24.27
CA LEU A 8 -24.87 16.98 23.83
C LEU A 8 -23.61 16.18 24.01
N SER A 9 -23.68 15.09 24.76
CA SER A 9 -22.49 14.26 25.03
C SER A 9 -22.22 13.20 23.96
N PHE A 10 -23.13 13.04 22.98
CA PHE A 10 -22.95 12.07 21.90
C PHE A 10 -22.30 12.63 20.64
N LEU A 11 -21.94 13.91 20.64
CA LEU A 11 -21.32 14.57 19.50
C LEU A 11 -19.78 14.62 19.56
N ILE A 12 -19.18 13.77 20.41
CA ILE A 12 -17.73 13.56 20.33
C ILE A 12 -17.50 12.69 19.12
N GLY A 13 -17.31 13.32 17.96
CA GLY A 13 -17.03 12.62 16.73
C GLY A 13 -15.82 11.73 16.91
N HIS A 14 -16.02 10.44 16.72
CA HIS A 14 -14.89 9.54 16.54
C HIS A 14 -14.21 9.93 15.24
N SER A 15 -13.11 10.66 15.32
CA SER A 15 -12.26 10.85 14.16
C SER A 15 -11.65 9.49 13.82
N ALA A 16 -12.29 8.76 12.92
CA ALA A 16 -11.70 7.55 12.36
C ALA A 16 -10.51 8.02 11.52
N GLN A 17 -9.31 7.90 12.07
CA GLN A 17 -8.10 8.10 11.28
C GLN A 17 -8.01 6.98 10.26
N ALA A 18 -8.05 7.34 8.97
CA ALA A 18 -7.84 6.37 7.90
C ALA A 18 -6.44 5.77 8.06
N ARG A 19 -6.40 4.49 8.40
CA ARG A 19 -5.14 3.78 8.54
C ARG A 19 -4.53 3.57 7.16
N SER A 20 -3.27 3.97 7.00
CA SER A 20 -2.54 3.71 5.76
C SER A 20 -2.00 2.29 5.76
N TYR A 21 -2.24 1.57 4.67
CA TYR A 21 -1.70 0.23 4.48
C TYR A 21 -0.53 0.31 3.50
N VAL A 22 0.58 -0.27 3.90
CA VAL A 22 1.84 -0.14 3.14
C VAL A 22 2.59 -1.46 3.12
N ILE A 23 3.53 -1.57 2.18
CA ILE A 23 4.57 -2.59 2.22
C ILE A 23 5.54 -2.17 3.33
N PHE A 24 5.64 -2.97 4.39
CA PHE A 24 6.51 -2.63 5.52
C PHE A 24 7.80 -3.43 5.53
N SER A 25 7.89 -4.51 4.77
CA SER A 25 9.08 -5.34 4.70
C SER A 25 9.14 -6.11 3.39
N MET A 26 10.30 -6.62 3.07
CA MET A 26 10.56 -7.34 1.83
C MET A 26 11.66 -8.37 2.09
N ALA A 27 11.49 -9.56 1.50
CA ALA A 27 12.51 -10.61 1.50
C ALA A 27 12.76 -11.08 0.09
N GLN A 28 14.00 -11.34 -0.26
CA GLN A 28 14.34 -11.88 -1.57
C GLN A 28 15.47 -12.90 -1.46
N ASP A 29 15.50 -13.82 -2.41
CA ASP A 29 16.58 -14.76 -2.54
C ASP A 29 17.88 -14.05 -2.96
N LEU A 30 19.00 -14.52 -2.44
CA LEU A 30 20.31 -14.04 -2.86
C LEU A 30 20.69 -14.71 -4.18
N SER A 31 21.25 -13.92 -5.10
CA SER A 31 21.84 -14.47 -6.32
C SER A 31 23.11 -15.26 -5.96
N MET A 32 23.14 -16.53 -6.36
CA MET A 32 24.28 -17.42 -6.14
C MET A 32 25.17 -17.54 -7.38
N GLY A 33 24.86 -16.80 -8.45
CA GLY A 33 25.63 -16.80 -9.68
C GLY A 33 25.35 -17.95 -10.63
N PHE A 34 24.32 -18.75 -10.39
CA PHE A 34 23.92 -19.82 -11.30
C PHE A 34 23.11 -19.27 -12.47
N GLU A 35 23.31 -19.86 -13.65
CA GLU A 35 22.45 -19.61 -14.80
C GLU A 35 21.03 -20.15 -14.51
N ASN A 36 20.01 -19.44 -14.96
CA ASN A 36 18.60 -19.83 -14.78
C ASN A 36 18.10 -19.76 -13.31
N GLU A 37 18.73 -18.97 -12.47
CA GLU A 37 18.22 -18.73 -11.13
C GLU A 37 16.84 -18.03 -11.20
N THR A 38 15.85 -18.60 -10.51
CA THR A 38 14.58 -17.94 -10.27
C THR A 38 14.65 -17.33 -8.87
N LEU A 39 14.87 -16.02 -8.79
CA LEU A 39 14.94 -15.34 -7.50
C LEU A 39 13.52 -15.05 -7.01
N ARG A 40 13.19 -15.58 -5.83
CA ARG A 40 11.90 -15.31 -5.20
C ARG A 40 11.98 -14.01 -4.44
N LYS A 41 10.88 -13.26 -4.50
CA LYS A 41 10.75 -11.99 -3.80
C LYS A 41 9.38 -11.89 -3.17
N ASN A 42 9.35 -11.74 -1.85
CA ASN A 42 8.11 -11.63 -1.09
C ASN A 42 8.01 -10.25 -0.49
N TYR A 43 6.78 -9.72 -0.47
CA TYR A 43 6.46 -8.44 0.12
C TYR A 43 5.52 -8.65 1.30
N TYR A 44 5.79 -7.97 2.38
CA TYR A 44 4.99 -8.04 3.61
C TYR A 44 4.20 -6.75 3.73
N VAL A 45 2.87 -6.89 3.83
CA VAL A 45 1.97 -5.75 3.92
C VAL A 45 1.23 -5.79 5.25
N ASN A 46 0.90 -4.61 5.79
CA ASN A 46 0.18 -4.48 7.06
C ASN A 46 -1.33 -4.51 6.88
N MET A 47 -1.80 -5.30 5.95
CA MET A 47 -3.21 -5.48 5.62
C MET A 47 -3.48 -6.98 5.55
N GLY A 48 -4.49 -7.45 6.26
CA GLY A 48 -4.79 -8.87 6.36
C GLY A 48 -6.27 -9.19 6.27
N SER A 49 -6.66 -10.36 6.79
CA SER A 49 -8.04 -10.84 6.71
C SER A 49 -9.02 -9.91 7.42
N GLY A 50 -8.59 -9.20 8.46
CA GLY A 50 -9.41 -8.19 9.13
C GLY A 50 -9.80 -7.03 8.22
N GLN A 51 -9.07 -6.80 7.15
CA GLN A 51 -9.34 -5.78 6.14
C GLN A 51 -9.91 -6.37 4.84
N GLY A 52 -10.25 -7.65 4.85
CA GLY A 52 -10.83 -8.34 3.69
C GLY A 52 -9.82 -9.01 2.76
N VAL A 53 -8.55 -9.08 3.14
CA VAL A 53 -7.52 -9.73 2.34
C VAL A 53 -7.58 -11.25 2.56
N LYS A 54 -7.55 -12.00 1.47
CA LYS A 54 -7.56 -13.46 1.48
C LYS A 54 -6.42 -13.97 0.61
N LYS A 55 -6.11 -15.26 0.72
CA LYS A 55 -5.21 -15.91 -0.23
C LYS A 55 -5.74 -15.70 -1.66
N ASP A 56 -4.84 -15.40 -2.58
CA ASP A 56 -5.12 -15.09 -3.99
C ASP A 56 -5.80 -13.72 -4.23
N SER A 57 -6.03 -12.93 -3.17
CA SER A 57 -6.46 -11.53 -3.35
C SER A 57 -5.40 -10.75 -4.12
N VAL A 58 -5.86 -9.77 -4.90
CA VAL A 58 -5.00 -8.86 -5.63
C VAL A 58 -4.98 -7.52 -4.90
N LEU A 59 -3.78 -6.99 -4.66
CA LEU A 59 -3.58 -5.69 -4.05
C LEU A 59 -2.99 -4.74 -5.07
N ASN A 60 -3.61 -3.59 -5.23
CA ASN A 60 -3.03 -2.50 -6.03
C ASN A 60 -1.92 -1.82 -5.25
N VAL A 61 -0.81 -1.55 -5.89
CA VAL A 61 0.33 -0.87 -5.27
C VAL A 61 0.45 0.53 -5.85
N TYR A 62 0.53 1.50 -4.97
CA TYR A 62 0.63 2.92 -5.32
C TYR A 62 1.86 3.52 -4.69
N ARG A 63 2.51 4.40 -5.44
CA ARG A 63 3.57 5.23 -4.88
C ARG A 63 3.09 6.67 -4.80
N ILE A 64 3.38 7.30 -3.67
CA ILE A 64 3.10 8.72 -3.51
C ILE A 64 4.39 9.48 -3.75
N ILE A 65 4.39 10.29 -4.81
CA ILE A 65 5.50 11.15 -5.16
C ILE A 65 5.15 12.56 -4.72
N SER A 66 5.97 13.14 -3.85
CA SER A 66 5.75 14.48 -3.33
C SER A 66 6.81 15.42 -3.89
N VAL A 67 6.39 16.43 -4.64
CA VAL A 67 7.28 17.40 -5.27
C VAL A 67 6.95 18.79 -4.77
N GLN A 68 7.97 19.52 -4.32
CA GLN A 68 7.81 20.89 -3.85
C GLN A 68 7.75 21.85 -5.05
N ASN A 69 6.70 22.69 -5.06
CA ASN A 69 6.59 23.76 -6.04
C ASN A 69 7.25 25.02 -5.47
N ALA A 70 8.45 25.34 -5.94
CA ALA A 70 9.20 26.49 -5.46
C ALA A 70 8.61 27.83 -5.89
N TYR A 71 7.75 27.81 -6.91
CA TYR A 71 7.16 29.03 -7.48
C TYR A 71 5.82 29.40 -6.82
N ASP A 72 5.20 28.48 -6.08
CA ASP A 72 3.89 28.69 -5.47
C ASP A 72 3.96 28.44 -3.97
N ASN A 73 4.48 29.40 -3.23
CA ASN A 73 4.55 29.40 -1.76
C ASN A 73 5.11 28.12 -1.15
N LYS A 74 6.00 27.43 -1.85
CA LYS A 74 6.62 26.17 -1.42
C LYS A 74 5.60 25.07 -1.12
N LYS A 75 4.45 25.08 -1.79
CA LYS A 75 3.46 24.01 -1.68
C LYS A 75 4.03 22.72 -2.23
N ARG A 76 3.64 21.60 -1.61
CA ARG A 76 3.99 20.28 -2.11
C ARG A 76 2.82 19.73 -2.92
N VAL A 77 3.15 19.16 -4.07
CA VAL A 77 2.19 18.46 -4.92
C VAL A 77 2.42 16.96 -4.72
N ASN A 78 1.37 16.24 -4.37
CA ASN A 78 1.43 14.80 -4.14
C ASN A 78 0.77 14.09 -5.32
N TYR A 79 1.53 13.17 -5.93
CA TYR A 79 1.04 12.33 -7.01
C TYR A 79 0.87 10.91 -6.48
N LYS A 80 -0.32 10.35 -6.62
CA LYS A 80 -0.57 8.95 -6.28
C LYS A 80 -0.60 8.15 -7.58
N VAL A 81 0.44 7.36 -7.81
CA VAL A 81 0.62 6.63 -9.06
C VAL A 81 0.53 5.13 -8.78
N LYS A 82 -0.35 4.44 -9.50
CA LYS A 82 -0.41 2.98 -9.44
C LYS A 82 0.79 2.41 -10.18
N ILE A 83 1.62 1.63 -9.47
CA ILE A 83 2.85 1.08 -10.04
C ILE A 83 2.76 -0.42 -10.34
N GLY A 84 1.71 -1.08 -9.89
CA GLY A 84 1.50 -2.48 -10.20
C GLY A 84 0.52 -3.15 -9.26
N GLU A 85 0.58 -4.48 -9.24
CA GLU A 85 -0.31 -5.29 -8.43
C GLU A 85 0.48 -6.41 -7.73
N LEU A 86 0.05 -6.74 -6.52
CA LEU A 86 0.56 -7.88 -5.75
C LEU A 86 -0.50 -8.96 -5.66
N LYS A 87 -0.05 -10.21 -5.66
CA LYS A 87 -0.91 -11.38 -5.40
C LYS A 87 -0.62 -11.89 -4.00
N VAL A 88 -1.64 -12.03 -3.18
CA VAL A 88 -1.49 -12.50 -1.80
C VAL A 88 -1.26 -14.00 -1.77
N LEU A 89 -0.19 -14.43 -1.13
CA LEU A 89 0.16 -15.83 -0.93
C LEU A 89 -0.37 -16.38 0.38
N HIS A 90 -0.38 -15.55 1.42
CA HIS A 90 -0.84 -15.91 2.75
C HIS A 90 -1.38 -14.67 3.46
N ALA A 91 -2.51 -14.80 4.13
CA ALA A 91 -3.10 -13.69 4.88
C ALA A 91 -3.28 -14.10 6.34
N SER A 92 -2.78 -13.29 7.26
CA SER A 92 -3.07 -13.34 8.68
C SER A 92 -4.09 -12.24 9.01
N ASP A 93 -4.44 -12.09 10.30
CA ASP A 93 -5.48 -11.14 10.70
C ASP A 93 -5.17 -9.69 10.31
N GLU A 94 -3.92 -9.25 10.48
CA GLU A 94 -3.53 -7.86 10.27
C GLU A 94 -2.38 -7.70 9.27
N ALA A 95 -1.92 -8.77 8.67
CA ALA A 95 -0.77 -8.74 7.76
C ALA A 95 -0.91 -9.81 6.69
N ALA A 96 -0.22 -9.64 5.60
CA ALA A 96 -0.20 -10.61 4.51
C ALA A 96 1.17 -10.68 3.85
N ILE A 97 1.44 -11.82 3.23
CA ILE A 97 2.62 -12.05 2.41
C ILE A 97 2.16 -12.12 0.96
N ALA A 98 2.81 -11.35 0.10
CA ALA A 98 2.41 -11.24 -1.30
C ALA A 98 3.62 -11.28 -2.23
N THR A 99 3.37 -11.60 -3.47
CA THR A 99 4.36 -11.58 -4.54
C THR A 99 3.88 -10.67 -5.68
N VAL A 100 4.79 -10.28 -6.57
CA VAL A 100 4.46 -9.45 -7.71
C VAL A 100 3.52 -10.18 -8.64
N LYS A 101 2.39 -9.58 -8.97
CA LYS A 101 1.51 -10.05 -10.02
C LYS A 101 1.89 -9.41 -11.36
N ASN A 102 1.99 -8.07 -11.38
CA ASN A 102 2.46 -7.33 -12.55
C ASN A 102 2.97 -5.95 -12.14
N TYR A 103 3.71 -5.32 -13.06
CA TYR A 103 4.10 -3.91 -12.98
C TYR A 103 3.35 -3.12 -14.04
N GLU A 104 2.99 -1.88 -13.72
CA GLU A 104 2.38 -0.98 -14.70
C GLU A 104 3.45 -0.47 -15.68
N LYS A 105 3.43 -0.98 -16.91
CA LYS A 105 4.44 -0.64 -17.91
C LYS A 105 4.34 0.80 -18.40
N GLU A 106 3.13 1.34 -18.41
CA GLU A 106 2.91 2.71 -18.89
C GLU A 106 3.55 3.76 -17.97
N GLU A 107 3.71 3.43 -16.68
CA GLU A 107 4.31 4.31 -15.69
C GLU A 107 5.82 4.14 -15.57
N ALA A 108 6.40 3.12 -16.23
CA ALA A 108 7.83 2.83 -16.16
C ALA A 108 8.75 4.00 -16.58
N PRO A 109 8.36 4.87 -17.52
CA PRO A 109 9.17 6.05 -17.84
C PRO A 109 9.29 7.07 -16.72
N ILE A 110 8.40 7.03 -15.73
CA ILE A 110 8.50 7.90 -14.56
C ILE A 110 9.63 7.38 -13.67
N PHE A 111 10.48 8.28 -13.22
CA PHE A 111 11.67 7.93 -12.44
C PHE A 111 11.28 7.17 -11.15
N GLU A 112 11.97 6.07 -10.87
CA GLU A 112 11.82 5.22 -9.68
C GLU A 112 10.49 4.46 -9.57
N LEU A 113 9.70 4.31 -10.63
CA LEU A 113 8.44 3.59 -10.59
C LEU A 113 8.52 2.18 -11.19
N ASP A 114 9.70 1.65 -11.41
CA ASP A 114 9.90 0.35 -12.03
C ASP A 114 9.92 -0.83 -11.05
N GLN A 115 9.96 -0.58 -9.77
CA GLN A 115 10.00 -1.61 -8.72
C GLN A 115 9.17 -1.21 -7.50
N PHE A 116 8.65 -2.22 -6.80
CA PHE A 116 7.99 -1.99 -5.52
C PHE A 116 9.04 -1.74 -4.42
N MET A 117 8.72 -0.85 -3.51
CA MET A 117 9.61 -0.46 -2.42
C MET A 117 8.86 -0.48 -1.09
N ILE A 118 9.63 -0.63 0.01
CA ILE A 118 9.08 -0.46 1.36
C ILE A 118 8.53 0.96 1.48
N GLY A 119 7.31 1.07 1.98
CA GLY A 119 6.60 2.34 2.09
C GLY A 119 5.57 2.58 0.98
N ASP A 120 5.57 1.76 -0.07
CA ASP A 120 4.54 1.86 -1.10
C ASP A 120 3.18 1.49 -0.52
N HIS A 121 2.15 2.23 -0.90
CA HIS A 121 0.79 2.04 -0.42
C HIS A 121 0.10 0.89 -1.14
N VAL A 122 -0.74 0.16 -0.41
CA VAL A 122 -1.50 -0.96 -0.97
C VAL A 122 -2.98 -0.79 -0.69
N ALA A 123 -3.81 -1.27 -1.61
CA ALA A 123 -5.25 -1.29 -1.48
C ALA A 123 -5.82 -2.52 -2.18
N ILE A 124 -6.94 -3.04 -1.68
CA ILE A 124 -7.58 -4.20 -2.31
C ILE A 124 -8.11 -3.79 -3.68
N ASN A 125 -7.82 -4.63 -4.68
CA ASN A 125 -8.41 -4.48 -6.00
C ASN A 125 -9.85 -5.00 -5.97
N VAL A 126 -10.82 -4.12 -6.22
CA VAL A 126 -12.27 -4.42 -6.14
C VAL A 126 -12.93 -4.56 -7.52
N ASP A 127 -12.21 -4.93 -8.51
CA ASP A 127 -12.77 -5.19 -9.86
C ASP A 127 -13.61 -6.45 -9.91
#